data_53d6f79eb47efdc1b2650ea07fcda942
#
_entry.id   53d6f79eb47efdc1b2650ea07fcda942
#
_cell.length_a   1.000
_cell.length_b   1.000
_cell.length_c   1.000
_cell.angle_alpha   90.00
_cell.angle_beta   90.00
_cell.angle_gamma   90.00
#
_symmetry.space_group_name_H-M   'P 1'
#
loop_
_entity.id
_entity.type
_entity.pdbx_description
1 polymer ?
#
loop_
_entity_poly.entity_id
_entity_poly.type
_entity_poly.pdbx_seq_one_letter_code
_entity_poly.pdbx_strand_id
1 'polypeptide(L)'
;MKRLSEADAPVSASVLAAQLGVSRQIVVGDVALLRAGGAAIEATPRGYQFHPAPGGYTGILACVHRTTDEMRTELYAVVDQGGTVVDVAVENPLYGELRGNLNLASRYDVDNFIEQAAHTPEGLLSRMTGGVHLHTLRCPDEASFHRMEAALEKAGILYKKE
;
A
#
# COMPACT_ATOMS: atom_id res chain seq x y z
N MET A 1 11.64 9.89 17.24
CA MET A 1 10.51 10.39 16.41
C MET A 1 10.68 11.87 16.06
N LYS A 2 10.67 12.81 17.01
CA LYS A 2 10.73 14.28 16.74
C LYS A 2 11.83 14.70 15.75
N ARG A 3 13.05 14.17 15.87
CA ARG A 3 14.17 14.50 14.96
C ARG A 3 13.93 14.08 13.51
N LEU A 4 13.26 12.95 13.29
CA LEU A 4 12.93 12.48 11.95
C LEU A 4 11.73 13.20 11.36
N SER A 5 10.76 13.62 12.18
CA SER A 5 9.58 14.35 11.72
C SER A 5 9.87 15.80 11.33
N GLU A 6 10.98 16.37 11.81
CA GLU A 6 11.42 17.73 11.51
C GLU A 6 12.46 17.79 10.37
N ALA A 7 12.88 16.63 9.83
CA ALA A 7 13.91 16.54 8.80
C ALA A 7 13.31 16.49 7.40
N ASP A 8 13.76 17.37 6.51
CA ASP A 8 13.33 17.44 5.11
C ASP A 8 14.00 16.38 4.21
N ALA A 9 14.99 15.66 4.74
CA ALA A 9 15.76 14.64 4.01
C ALA A 9 16.08 13.44 4.93
N PRO A 10 16.45 12.28 4.36
CA PRO A 10 16.86 11.11 5.13
C PRO A 10 18.01 11.42 6.07
N VAL A 11 17.90 11.01 7.34
CA VAL A 11 18.92 11.20 8.38
C VAL A 11 19.61 9.88 8.69
N SER A 12 20.94 9.82 8.58
CA SER A 12 21.67 8.58 8.83
C SER A 12 21.64 8.18 10.31
N ALA A 13 21.73 6.87 10.58
CA ALA A 13 21.79 6.35 11.95
C ALA A 13 22.97 6.96 12.75
N SER A 14 24.10 7.28 12.10
CA SER A 14 25.25 7.89 12.73
C SER A 14 24.98 9.34 13.13
N VAL A 15 24.30 10.11 12.31
CA VAL A 15 23.89 11.48 12.61
C VAL A 15 22.90 11.49 13.78
N LEU A 16 21.90 10.61 13.75
CA LEU A 16 20.94 10.48 14.86
C LEU A 16 21.64 10.07 16.16
N ALA A 17 22.57 9.13 16.09
CA ALA A 17 23.36 8.68 17.24
C ALA A 17 24.14 9.82 17.88
N ALA A 18 24.83 10.62 17.06
CA ALA A 18 25.54 11.81 17.52
C ALA A 18 24.62 12.85 18.17
N GLN A 19 23.46 13.11 17.57
CA GLN A 19 22.49 14.08 18.11
C GLN A 19 21.82 13.63 19.41
N LEU A 20 21.71 12.31 19.63
CA LEU A 20 21.04 11.71 20.79
C LEU A 20 22.04 11.30 21.88
N GLY A 21 23.35 11.36 21.61
CA GLY A 21 24.38 10.93 22.55
C GLY A 21 24.38 9.40 22.81
N VAL A 22 23.99 8.60 21.82
CA VAL A 22 23.92 7.14 21.90
C VAL A 22 24.75 6.46 20.80
N SER A 23 24.93 5.16 20.88
CA SER A 23 25.58 4.41 19.79
C SER A 23 24.70 4.28 18.56
N ARG A 24 25.31 4.13 17.37
CA ARG A 24 24.61 3.85 16.13
C ARG A 24 23.72 2.59 16.25
N GLN A 25 24.20 1.59 16.96
CA GLN A 25 23.49 0.32 17.16
C GLN A 25 22.18 0.49 17.95
N ILE A 26 22.19 1.35 18.96
CA ILE A 26 21.00 1.72 19.72
C ILE A 26 19.98 2.37 18.78
N VAL A 27 20.38 3.32 17.95
CA VAL A 27 19.47 3.96 16.98
C VAL A 27 18.86 2.95 16.02
N VAL A 28 19.65 2.02 15.49
CA VAL A 28 19.15 0.96 14.58
C VAL A 28 18.10 0.08 15.27
N GLY A 29 18.36 -0.32 16.52
CA GLY A 29 17.42 -1.12 17.32
C GLY A 29 16.13 -0.35 17.64
N ASP A 30 16.26 0.90 18.09
CA ASP A 30 15.10 1.75 18.42
C ASP A 30 14.23 2.03 17.19
N VAL A 31 14.84 2.31 16.03
CA VAL A 31 14.10 2.48 14.76
C VAL A 31 13.39 1.19 14.36
N ALA A 32 14.02 0.03 14.54
CA ALA A 32 13.36 -1.25 14.24
C ALA A 32 12.13 -1.46 15.14
N LEU A 33 12.22 -1.14 16.43
CA LEU A 33 11.08 -1.23 17.36
C LEU A 33 9.97 -0.22 17.01
N LEU A 34 10.34 1.01 16.67
CA LEU A 34 9.35 2.03 16.25
C LEU A 34 8.60 1.59 14.97
N ARG A 35 9.33 1.03 14.01
CA ARG A 35 8.72 0.50 12.77
C ARG A 35 7.81 -0.70 13.06
N ALA A 36 8.23 -1.61 13.92
CA ALA A 36 7.40 -2.73 14.38
C ALA A 36 6.14 -2.25 15.11
N GLY A 37 6.21 -1.10 15.80
CA GLY A 37 5.08 -0.42 16.43
C GLY A 37 4.22 0.44 15.48
N GLY A 38 4.45 0.36 14.16
CA GLY A 38 3.64 1.06 13.16
C GLY A 38 4.10 2.48 12.81
N ALA A 39 5.27 2.92 13.30
CA ALA A 39 5.81 4.22 12.91
C ALA A 39 6.17 4.24 11.42
N ALA A 40 5.71 5.26 10.70
CA ALA A 40 5.93 5.44 9.27
C ALA A 40 7.37 5.92 8.98
N ILE A 41 8.36 5.09 9.33
CA ILE A 41 9.77 5.33 9.08
C ILE A 41 10.24 4.44 7.93
N GLU A 42 10.71 5.05 6.86
CA GLU A 42 11.38 4.38 5.76
C GLU A 42 12.89 4.31 6.00
N ALA A 43 13.48 3.14 5.76
CA ALA A 43 14.92 2.96 5.72
C ALA A 43 15.40 3.07 4.27
N THR A 44 16.21 4.09 3.97
CA THR A 44 16.78 4.33 2.65
C THR A 44 18.29 4.11 2.67
N PRO A 45 18.99 3.98 1.54
CA PRO A 45 20.45 3.92 1.50
C PRO A 45 21.15 5.13 2.15
N ARG A 46 20.45 6.28 2.25
CA ARG A 46 20.97 7.51 2.84
C ARG A 46 20.62 7.68 4.32
N GLY A 47 19.76 6.84 4.89
CA GLY A 47 19.31 6.91 6.27
C GLY A 47 17.81 6.72 6.43
N TYR A 48 17.28 7.13 7.56
CA TYR A 48 15.87 7.05 7.90
C TYR A 48 15.14 8.32 7.55
N GLN A 49 13.96 8.17 7.00
CA GLN A 49 13.04 9.27 6.71
C GLN A 49 11.68 8.96 7.34
N PHE A 50 11.10 9.95 8.00
CA PHE A 50 9.75 9.86 8.52
C PHE A 50 8.80 10.41 7.47
N HIS A 51 7.88 9.56 7.03
CA HIS A 51 6.75 9.99 6.23
C HIS A 51 5.55 10.02 7.17
N PRO A 52 5.14 11.20 7.71
CA PRO A 52 3.85 11.27 8.38
C PRO A 52 2.84 10.70 7.39
N ALA A 53 1.98 9.79 7.86
CA ALA A 53 0.87 9.35 7.02
C ALA A 53 0.24 10.62 6.45
N PRO A 54 0.22 10.82 5.12
CA PRO A 54 -0.41 12.00 4.57
C PRO A 54 -1.79 12.04 5.22
N GLY A 55 -2.21 13.21 5.71
CA GLY A 55 -3.57 13.44 6.16
C GLY A 55 -4.47 13.15 4.97
N GLY A 56 -4.86 11.90 4.80
CA GLY A 56 -5.59 11.37 3.67
C GLY A 56 -6.68 10.45 4.17
N TYR A 57 -7.57 10.12 3.28
CA TYR A 57 -8.65 9.17 3.51
C TYR A 57 -8.16 7.75 3.19
N THR A 58 -8.55 6.81 4.03
CA THR A 58 -8.34 5.37 3.78
C THR A 58 -9.67 4.68 3.84
N GLY A 59 -10.00 3.93 2.80
CA GLY A 59 -11.23 3.16 2.71
C GLY A 59 -10.98 1.78 2.11
N ILE A 60 -11.97 0.91 2.20
CA ILE A 60 -11.92 -0.45 1.66
C ILE A 60 -13.02 -0.58 0.61
N LEU A 61 -12.69 -1.13 -0.55
CA LEU A 61 -13.65 -1.49 -1.59
C LEU A 61 -13.61 -2.98 -1.88
N ALA A 62 -14.77 -3.55 -2.14
CA ALA A 62 -14.90 -4.90 -2.65
C ALA A 62 -14.92 -4.87 -4.18
N CYS A 63 -14.04 -5.63 -4.80
CA CYS A 63 -13.85 -5.67 -6.23
C CYS A 63 -13.98 -7.10 -6.76
N VAL A 64 -14.22 -7.21 -8.06
CA VAL A 64 -14.24 -8.49 -8.76
C VAL A 64 -13.64 -8.33 -10.15
N HIS A 65 -12.63 -9.14 -10.44
CA HIS A 65 -12.09 -9.30 -11.78
C HIS A 65 -11.76 -10.77 -12.04
N ARG A 66 -11.75 -11.18 -13.31
CA ARG A 66 -11.44 -12.55 -13.73
C ARG A 66 -10.29 -12.61 -14.73
N THR A 67 -10.00 -11.51 -15.38
CA THR A 67 -8.95 -11.40 -16.40
C THR A 67 -7.86 -10.43 -16.00
N THR A 68 -6.69 -10.56 -16.62
CA THR A 68 -5.56 -9.63 -16.42
C THR A 68 -5.92 -8.21 -16.90
N ASP A 69 -6.71 -8.10 -17.96
CA ASP A 69 -7.12 -6.79 -18.49
C ASP A 69 -8.09 -6.08 -17.54
N GLU A 70 -9.01 -6.82 -16.93
CA GLU A 70 -9.89 -6.30 -15.88
C GLU A 70 -9.09 -5.87 -14.65
N MET A 71 -8.11 -6.68 -14.21
CA MET A 71 -7.20 -6.33 -13.11
C MET A 71 -6.41 -5.05 -13.41
N ARG A 72 -5.90 -4.89 -14.64
CA ARG A 72 -5.22 -3.65 -15.06
C ARG A 72 -6.17 -2.45 -15.02
N THR A 73 -7.38 -2.61 -15.53
CA THR A 73 -8.42 -1.58 -15.53
C THR A 73 -8.76 -1.14 -14.11
N GLU A 74 -8.89 -2.09 -13.19
CA GLU A 74 -9.14 -1.86 -11.78
C GLU A 74 -8.04 -1.00 -11.14
N LEU A 75 -6.80 -1.46 -11.24
CA LEU A 75 -5.66 -0.80 -10.61
C LEU A 75 -5.41 0.59 -11.20
N TYR A 76 -5.58 0.76 -12.52
CA TYR A 76 -5.49 2.05 -13.18
C TYR A 76 -6.59 3.01 -12.72
N ALA A 77 -7.83 2.53 -12.52
CA ALA A 77 -8.93 3.38 -12.05
C ALA A 77 -8.62 4.03 -10.70
N VAL A 78 -7.82 3.37 -9.87
CA VAL A 78 -7.39 3.91 -8.57
C VAL A 78 -6.22 4.89 -8.71
N VAL A 79 -5.13 4.49 -9.39
CA VAL A 79 -3.91 5.31 -9.46
C VAL A 79 -4.11 6.56 -10.31
N ASP A 80 -4.94 6.50 -11.35
CA ASP A 80 -5.27 7.67 -12.20
C ASP A 80 -6.05 8.75 -11.45
N GLN A 81 -6.73 8.39 -10.34
CA GLN A 81 -7.41 9.33 -9.44
C GLN A 81 -6.52 9.81 -8.27
N GLY A 82 -5.22 9.51 -8.34
CA GLY A 82 -4.26 9.88 -7.28
C GLY A 82 -4.33 9.00 -6.04
N GLY A 83 -4.92 7.81 -6.16
CA GLY A 83 -4.97 6.81 -5.09
C GLY A 83 -3.75 5.89 -5.07
N THR A 84 -3.60 5.23 -3.93
CA THR A 84 -2.65 4.12 -3.74
C THR A 84 -3.44 2.87 -3.38
N VAL A 85 -3.23 1.79 -4.12
CA VAL A 85 -3.70 0.45 -3.72
C VAL A 85 -2.72 -0.11 -2.71
N VAL A 86 -3.12 -0.12 -1.44
CA VAL A 86 -2.23 -0.51 -0.33
C VAL A 86 -2.03 -2.02 -0.30
N ASP A 87 -3.12 -2.77 -0.41
CA ASP A 87 -3.11 -4.22 -0.31
C ASP A 87 -4.26 -4.87 -1.09
N VAL A 88 -4.22 -6.19 -1.16
CA VAL A 88 -5.32 -7.05 -1.55
C VAL A 88 -5.62 -8.03 -0.42
N ALA A 89 -6.89 -8.22 -0.10
CA ALA A 89 -7.33 -9.19 0.89
C ALA A 89 -8.43 -10.10 0.33
N VAL A 90 -8.38 -11.37 0.71
CA VAL A 90 -9.37 -12.38 0.35
C VAL A 90 -9.76 -13.19 1.59
N GLU A 91 -10.99 -13.68 1.62
CA GLU A 91 -11.43 -14.61 2.64
C GLU A 91 -10.97 -16.03 2.33
N ASN A 92 -10.43 -16.71 3.32
CA ASN A 92 -9.99 -18.10 3.21
C ASN A 92 -10.60 -18.92 4.34
N PRO A 93 -11.26 -20.06 4.06
CA PRO A 93 -11.95 -20.83 5.08
C PRO A 93 -11.02 -21.48 6.11
N LEU A 94 -9.74 -21.65 5.80
CA LEU A 94 -8.75 -22.25 6.71
C LEU A 94 -8.02 -21.20 7.55
N TYR A 95 -7.63 -20.08 6.93
CA TYR A 95 -6.77 -19.09 7.55
C TYR A 95 -7.50 -17.79 7.94
N GLY A 96 -8.79 -17.66 7.62
CA GLY A 96 -9.52 -16.41 7.75
C GLY A 96 -9.17 -15.44 6.62
N GLU A 97 -8.78 -14.21 6.94
CA GLU A 97 -8.35 -13.25 5.93
C GLU A 97 -6.88 -13.47 5.54
N LEU A 98 -6.63 -13.62 4.24
CA LEU A 98 -5.30 -13.58 3.66
C LEU A 98 -5.08 -12.21 3.00
N ARG A 99 -3.93 -11.59 3.28
CA ARG A 99 -3.61 -10.24 2.82
C ARG A 99 -2.23 -10.19 2.17
N GLY A 100 -2.16 -9.55 1.00
CA GLY A 100 -0.91 -9.28 0.29
C GLY A 100 -0.68 -7.77 0.14
N ASN A 101 0.50 -7.27 0.51
CA ASN A 101 0.87 -5.88 0.33
C ASN A 101 1.16 -5.59 -1.14
N LEU A 102 0.62 -4.49 -1.67
CA LEU A 102 0.80 -4.05 -3.05
C LEU A 102 1.54 -2.71 -3.14
N ASN A 103 1.04 -1.68 -2.46
CA ASN A 103 1.57 -0.31 -2.46
C ASN A 103 1.74 0.30 -3.88
N LEU A 104 0.75 0.09 -4.74
CA LEU A 104 0.75 0.61 -6.11
C LEU A 104 0.20 2.03 -6.12
N ALA A 105 1.03 3.01 -6.53
CA ALA A 105 0.69 4.43 -6.53
C ALA A 105 0.78 5.09 -7.92
N SER A 106 1.23 4.36 -8.93
CA SER A 106 1.40 4.84 -10.29
C SER A 106 1.08 3.76 -11.32
N ARG A 107 0.86 4.16 -12.58
CA ARG A 107 0.71 3.20 -13.68
C ARG A 107 1.95 2.34 -13.87
N TYR A 108 3.14 2.90 -13.63
CA TYR A 108 4.39 2.14 -13.67
C TYR A 108 4.41 1.00 -12.64
N ASP A 109 3.96 1.27 -11.42
CA ASP A 109 3.87 0.22 -10.38
C ASP A 109 2.87 -0.86 -10.79
N VAL A 110 1.73 -0.45 -11.35
CA VAL A 110 0.69 -1.36 -11.84
C VAL A 110 1.23 -2.26 -12.97
N ASP A 111 1.89 -1.68 -13.96
CA ASP A 111 2.43 -2.45 -15.09
C ASP A 111 3.47 -3.47 -14.65
N ASN A 112 4.38 -3.09 -13.73
CA ASN A 112 5.33 -4.01 -13.13
C ASN A 112 4.64 -5.15 -12.35
N PHE A 113 3.60 -4.82 -11.59
CA PHE A 113 2.82 -5.82 -10.86
C PHE A 113 2.12 -6.80 -11.82
N ILE A 114 1.49 -6.28 -12.87
CA ILE A 114 0.81 -7.09 -13.90
C ILE A 114 1.81 -8.04 -14.60
N GLU A 115 3.00 -7.54 -14.93
CA GLU A 115 4.05 -8.36 -15.53
C GLU A 115 4.49 -9.50 -14.59
N GLN A 116 4.72 -9.21 -13.32
CA GLN A 116 5.06 -10.23 -12.32
C GLN A 116 3.92 -11.24 -12.13
N ALA A 117 2.68 -10.78 -12.07
CA ALA A 117 1.50 -11.63 -11.95
C ALA A 117 1.32 -12.57 -13.15
N ALA A 118 1.72 -12.15 -14.35
CA ALA A 118 1.70 -12.99 -15.55
C ALA A 118 2.70 -14.15 -15.46
N HIS A 119 3.81 -13.96 -14.75
CA HIS A 119 4.81 -15.02 -14.53
C HIS A 119 4.46 -15.96 -13.36
N THR A 120 3.58 -15.55 -12.46
CA THR A 120 3.18 -16.31 -11.26
C THR A 120 1.66 -16.25 -11.05
N PRO A 121 0.85 -16.70 -12.03
CA PRO A 121 -0.60 -16.53 -11.97
C PRO A 121 -1.26 -17.27 -10.81
N GLU A 122 -0.65 -18.35 -10.31
CA GLU A 122 -1.10 -19.09 -9.12
C GLU A 122 -0.90 -18.32 -7.81
N GLY A 123 -0.06 -17.31 -7.81
CA GLY A 123 0.19 -16.43 -6.65
C GLY A 123 -0.89 -15.38 -6.41
N LEU A 124 -1.83 -15.18 -7.35
CA LEU A 124 -2.88 -14.19 -7.21
C LEU A 124 -3.94 -14.62 -6.19
N LEU A 125 -4.05 -13.89 -5.07
CA LEU A 125 -5.01 -14.18 -4.01
C LEU A 125 -6.48 -14.16 -4.50
N SER A 126 -6.84 -13.25 -5.41
CA SER A 126 -8.19 -13.13 -5.96
C SER A 126 -8.68 -14.41 -6.68
N ARG A 127 -7.78 -15.27 -7.13
CA ARG A 127 -8.17 -16.56 -7.74
C ARG A 127 -8.79 -17.53 -6.74
N MET A 128 -8.43 -17.41 -5.45
CA MET A 128 -8.96 -18.27 -4.39
C MET A 128 -10.47 -18.07 -4.13
N THR A 129 -10.99 -16.91 -4.51
CA THR A 129 -12.36 -16.48 -4.25
C THR A 129 -13.19 -16.26 -5.53
N GLY A 130 -12.73 -16.84 -6.65
CA GLY A 130 -13.41 -16.66 -7.95
C GLY A 130 -13.35 -15.23 -8.48
N GLY A 131 -12.37 -14.45 -8.05
CA GLY A 131 -12.14 -13.07 -8.47
C GLY A 131 -12.59 -12.02 -7.45
N VAL A 132 -13.39 -12.36 -6.46
CA VAL A 132 -13.85 -11.40 -5.42
C VAL A 132 -12.75 -11.16 -4.39
N HIS A 133 -12.45 -9.89 -4.13
CA HIS A 133 -11.41 -9.49 -3.18
C HIS A 133 -11.67 -8.10 -2.64
N LEU A 134 -10.91 -7.73 -1.62
CA LEU A 134 -10.93 -6.40 -1.02
C LEU A 134 -9.63 -5.68 -1.34
N HIS A 135 -9.72 -4.37 -1.59
CA HIS A 135 -8.58 -3.48 -1.60
C HIS A 135 -8.70 -2.41 -0.52
N THR A 136 -7.63 -2.23 0.26
CA THR A 136 -7.45 -1.02 1.05
C THR A 136 -6.86 0.05 0.13
N LEU A 137 -7.58 1.16 0.00
CA LEU A 137 -7.18 2.31 -0.82
C LEU A 137 -6.84 3.49 0.08
N ARG A 138 -5.75 4.17 -0.23
CA ARG A 138 -5.35 5.43 0.41
C ARG A 138 -5.35 6.53 -0.64
N CYS A 139 -5.92 7.69 -0.31
CA CYS A 139 -6.04 8.82 -1.21
C CYS A 139 -6.01 10.16 -0.45
N PRO A 140 -5.88 11.31 -1.13
CA PRO A 140 -5.78 12.61 -0.47
C PRO A 140 -6.98 12.96 0.42
N ASP A 141 -8.18 12.60 0.00
CA ASP A 141 -9.44 12.95 0.67
C ASP A 141 -10.58 11.97 0.32
N GLU A 142 -11.68 12.06 1.05
CA GLU A 142 -12.87 11.24 0.85
C GLU A 142 -13.52 11.45 -0.53
N ALA A 143 -13.49 12.67 -1.07
CA ALA A 143 -14.01 12.96 -2.41
C ALA A 143 -13.21 12.19 -3.49
N SER A 144 -11.89 12.06 -3.32
CA SER A 144 -11.04 11.23 -4.18
C SER A 144 -11.42 9.75 -4.08
N PHE A 145 -11.71 9.26 -2.87
CA PHE A 145 -12.17 7.88 -2.67
C PHE A 145 -13.48 7.61 -3.43
N HIS A 146 -14.46 8.49 -3.34
CA HIS A 146 -15.72 8.35 -4.07
C HIS A 146 -15.54 8.43 -5.59
N ARG A 147 -14.58 9.21 -6.10
CA ARG A 147 -14.25 9.18 -7.54
C ARG A 147 -13.67 7.86 -8.00
N MET A 148 -12.82 7.22 -7.17
CA MET A 148 -12.30 5.88 -7.44
C MET A 148 -13.42 4.84 -7.44
N GLU A 149 -14.29 4.87 -6.43
CA GLU A 149 -15.47 4.01 -6.33
C GLU A 149 -16.35 4.13 -7.57
N ALA A 150 -16.68 5.35 -8.01
CA ALA A 150 -17.46 5.60 -9.22
C ALA A 150 -16.76 5.11 -10.51
N ALA A 151 -15.43 5.24 -10.59
CA ALA A 151 -14.65 4.75 -11.71
C ALA A 151 -14.67 3.21 -11.79
N LEU A 152 -14.53 2.53 -10.66
CA LEU A 152 -14.62 1.07 -10.55
C LEU A 152 -16.04 0.56 -10.86
N GLU A 153 -17.06 1.27 -10.39
CA GLU A 153 -18.45 0.97 -10.72
C GLU A 153 -18.72 1.07 -12.22
N LYS A 154 -18.28 2.16 -12.86
CA LYS A 154 -18.39 2.38 -14.31
C LYS A 154 -17.67 1.31 -15.11
N ALA A 155 -16.54 0.80 -14.61
CA ALA A 155 -15.79 -0.29 -15.23
C ALA A 155 -16.43 -1.67 -15.01
N GLY A 156 -17.47 -1.79 -14.18
CA GLY A 156 -18.12 -3.05 -13.84
C GLY A 156 -17.29 -3.94 -12.90
N ILE A 157 -16.33 -3.35 -12.19
CA ILE A 157 -15.37 -4.06 -11.33
C ILE A 157 -15.77 -3.98 -9.86
N LEU A 158 -16.51 -2.94 -9.47
CA LEU A 158 -16.99 -2.84 -8.08
C LEU A 158 -17.97 -4.00 -7.79
N TYR A 159 -17.63 -4.80 -6.78
CA TYR A 159 -18.50 -5.92 -6.38
C TYR A 159 -19.73 -5.38 -5.65
N LYS A 160 -20.91 -5.71 -6.18
CA LYS A 160 -22.21 -5.42 -5.56
C LYS A 160 -22.97 -6.72 -5.38
N LYS A 161 -23.55 -6.89 -4.20
CA LYS A 161 -24.46 -7.99 -3.96
C LYS A 161 -25.75 -7.72 -4.76
N GLU A 162 -26.13 -8.69 -5.60
CA GLU A 162 -27.46 -8.71 -6.23
C GLU A 162 -28.57 -8.84 -5.19
#